data_506c7d0d348052868de390755b3b23f3
#
_entry.id   506c7d0d348052868de390755b3b23f3
#
_cell.length_a   1.000
_cell.length_b   1.000
_cell.length_c   1.000
_cell.angle_alpha   90.00
_cell.angle_beta   90.00
_cell.angle_gamma   90.00
#
_symmetry.space_group_name_H-M   'P 1'
#
loop_
_entity.id
_entity.type
_entity.pdbx_description
1 polymer ?
#
loop_
_entity_poly.entity_id
_entity_poly.type
_entity_poly.pdbx_seq_one_letter_code
_entity_poly.pdbx_strand_id
1 'polypeptide(L)'
;MKLLHVLTLSTAAALMAGVVQAEDVVTVYSADGLHDGTPNWYQTEFDAFTKATGIKVQYVEAGSGVVVERVAKEQSNPQADVLVTLPPFIQKADGAGLLDAYTPAGADMIPADLKDANGKYEALVNNYLSFIYDSAALKSAPKSFDDLLGADFKGKIQYSTPGQAGDGTAVMIDVMHAYGSSDAAFDYFKKLQANNVGPSSSTGKLTALVNKGELHVANGDLQMNMSQMADNPNIKVFFPAGPDGTSSTMTLPYYIGLVHGAPHSENGKKLIDFLLSKDAQTTVTSIAIGLPVRTDVSPADANGKMLMEAVKGVTVWTPDWAQVLKDLDANVAKWHAATNS
;
A
#
# COMPACT_ATOMS: atom_id res chain seq x y z
N MET A 1 70.96 58.64 9.23
CA MET A 1 69.60 58.50 8.70
C MET A 1 69.53 57.17 7.93
N LYS A 2 68.92 56.11 8.53
CA LYS A 2 68.72 54.83 7.91
C LYS A 2 67.21 54.66 7.69
N LEU A 3 66.76 54.62 6.46
CA LEU A 3 65.38 54.32 6.10
C LEU A 3 65.12 52.80 6.25
N LEU A 4 64.17 52.47 7.09
CA LEU A 4 63.62 51.11 7.18
C LEU A 4 62.49 50.95 6.11
N HIS A 5 62.65 50.01 5.21
CA HIS A 5 61.57 49.58 4.32
C HIS A 5 60.77 48.45 5.02
N VAL A 6 59.54 48.73 5.29
CA VAL A 6 58.59 47.69 5.78
C VAL A 6 57.91 47.07 4.55
N LEU A 7 58.20 45.80 4.29
CA LEU A 7 57.47 44.99 3.30
C LEU A 7 56.22 44.44 3.98
N THR A 8 55.03 44.86 3.53
CA THR A 8 53.75 44.26 3.90
C THR A 8 53.49 43.10 2.96
N LEU A 9 53.54 41.87 3.49
CA LEU A 9 53.05 40.66 2.79
C LEU A 9 51.54 40.62 2.98
N SER A 10 50.77 40.79 1.87
CA SER A 10 49.35 40.55 1.81
C SER A 10 49.13 39.08 1.50
N THR A 11 48.73 38.28 2.48
CA THR A 11 48.27 36.92 2.30
C THR A 11 46.81 36.93 1.82
N ALA A 12 46.56 36.68 0.56
CA ALA A 12 45.23 36.43 0.02
C ALA A 12 44.78 35.01 0.44
N ALA A 13 43.91 34.92 1.45
CA ALA A 13 43.23 33.68 1.77
C ALA A 13 42.12 33.44 0.73
N ALA A 14 42.35 32.52 -0.19
CA ALA A 14 41.33 32.02 -1.09
C ALA A 14 40.34 31.17 -0.25
N LEU A 15 39.18 31.71 0.04
CA LEU A 15 38.02 30.95 0.54
C LEU A 15 37.56 30.04 -0.59
N MET A 16 37.94 28.77 -0.55
CA MET A 16 37.25 27.73 -1.31
C MET A 16 35.90 27.53 -0.63
N ALA A 17 34.87 28.22 -1.09
CA ALA A 17 33.47 27.84 -0.83
C ALA A 17 33.26 26.49 -1.51
N GLY A 18 33.39 25.42 -0.76
CA GLY A 18 32.92 24.11 -1.20
C GLY A 18 31.44 24.24 -1.51
N VAL A 19 31.08 24.11 -2.76
CA VAL A 19 29.67 23.93 -3.15
C VAL A 19 29.24 22.63 -2.48
N VAL A 20 28.53 22.73 -1.38
CA VAL A 20 27.76 21.58 -0.84
C VAL A 20 26.71 21.31 -1.91
N GLN A 21 26.98 20.34 -2.77
CA GLN A 21 26.01 19.86 -3.72
C GLN A 21 24.89 19.26 -2.89
N ALA A 22 23.71 19.86 -2.97
CA ALA A 22 22.52 19.28 -2.34
C ALA A 22 22.39 17.84 -2.84
N GLU A 23 22.22 16.90 -1.92
CA GLU A 23 22.09 15.50 -2.26
C GLU A 23 20.85 15.32 -3.15
N ASP A 24 21.00 14.72 -4.32
CA ASP A 24 19.87 14.40 -5.19
C ASP A 24 19.03 13.32 -4.50
N VAL A 25 17.82 13.69 -4.07
CA VAL A 25 16.92 12.80 -3.34
C VAL A 25 15.53 12.78 -3.98
N VAL A 26 14.77 11.73 -3.69
CA VAL A 26 13.34 11.63 -3.92
C VAL A 26 12.70 11.00 -2.69
N THR A 27 11.59 11.58 -2.21
CA THR A 27 10.89 11.12 -1.00
C THR A 27 9.59 10.46 -1.38
N VAL A 28 9.43 9.19 -0.97
CA VAL A 28 8.22 8.39 -1.19
C VAL A 28 7.45 8.28 0.12
N TYR A 29 6.17 8.68 0.12
CA TYR A 29 5.22 8.31 1.16
C TYR A 29 4.37 7.16 0.66
N SER A 30 4.41 6.02 1.35
CA SER A 30 3.76 4.79 0.89
C SER A 30 2.89 4.14 1.96
N ALA A 31 1.79 3.55 1.50
CA ALA A 31 1.11 2.50 2.26
C ALA A 31 2.08 1.34 2.53
N ASP A 32 1.83 0.60 3.61
CA ASP A 32 2.54 -0.63 3.97
C ASP A 32 2.29 -1.75 2.94
N GLY A 33 3.22 -2.70 2.84
CA GLY A 33 3.13 -3.91 2.02
C GLY A 33 4.24 -4.08 0.98
N LEU A 34 4.59 -3.05 0.21
CA LEU A 34 5.61 -3.19 -0.85
C LEU A 34 7.05 -3.21 -0.32
N HIS A 35 7.25 -2.94 0.97
CA HIS A 35 8.51 -3.10 1.69
C HIS A 35 8.54 -4.39 2.54
N ASP A 36 7.53 -5.25 2.41
CA ASP A 36 7.45 -6.52 3.10
C ASP A 36 8.20 -7.65 2.37
N GLY A 37 8.50 -8.72 3.13
CA GLY A 37 9.19 -9.89 2.61
C GLY A 37 10.72 -9.77 2.54
N THR A 38 11.37 -10.91 2.22
CA THR A 38 12.82 -11.00 2.08
C THR A 38 13.16 -11.87 0.86
N PRO A 39 13.70 -11.29 -0.23
CA PRO A 39 13.95 -9.85 -0.45
C PRO A 39 12.66 -9.04 -0.57
N ASN A 40 12.70 -7.75 -0.25
CA ASN A 40 11.58 -6.87 -0.50
C ASN A 40 11.75 -6.07 -1.82
N TRP A 41 10.62 -5.75 -2.45
CA TRP A 41 10.61 -5.15 -3.77
C TRP A 41 11.09 -3.70 -3.75
N TYR A 42 10.64 -2.89 -2.81
CA TYR A 42 11.06 -1.51 -2.72
C TYR A 42 12.55 -1.36 -2.53
N GLN A 43 13.17 -2.11 -1.61
CA GLN A 43 14.61 -2.02 -1.42
C GLN A 43 15.37 -2.39 -2.69
N THR A 44 14.91 -3.46 -3.38
CA THR A 44 15.53 -3.91 -4.64
C THR A 44 15.45 -2.84 -5.72
N GLU A 45 14.25 -2.26 -5.93
CA GLU A 45 14.04 -1.28 -7.00
C GLU A 45 14.61 0.09 -6.64
N PHE A 46 14.58 0.52 -5.37
CA PHE A 46 15.18 1.78 -4.93
C PHE A 46 16.72 1.74 -5.03
N ASP A 47 17.34 0.60 -4.71
CA ASP A 47 18.79 0.42 -4.90
C ASP A 47 19.16 0.43 -6.39
N ALA A 48 18.37 -0.24 -7.24
CA ALA A 48 18.56 -0.24 -8.68
C ALA A 48 18.38 1.17 -9.28
N PHE A 49 17.35 1.90 -8.87
CA PHE A 49 17.12 3.29 -9.25
C PHE A 49 18.28 4.20 -8.84
N THR A 50 18.71 4.11 -7.58
CA THR A 50 19.84 4.90 -7.06
C THR A 50 21.12 4.60 -7.82
N LYS A 51 21.39 3.32 -8.13
CA LYS A 51 22.54 2.90 -8.92
C LYS A 51 22.49 3.46 -10.35
N ALA A 52 21.32 3.50 -10.96
CA ALA A 52 21.14 3.96 -12.35
C ALA A 52 21.21 5.50 -12.48
N THR A 53 20.72 6.24 -11.46
CA THR A 53 20.50 7.69 -11.56
C THR A 53 21.40 8.53 -10.66
N GLY A 54 21.95 7.94 -9.60
CA GLY A 54 22.63 8.67 -8.51
C GLY A 54 21.67 9.33 -7.50
N ILE A 55 20.35 9.25 -7.72
CA ILE A 55 19.31 9.84 -6.86
C ILE A 55 19.01 8.86 -5.73
N LYS A 56 19.07 9.32 -4.47
CA LYS A 56 18.73 8.51 -3.31
C LYS A 56 17.22 8.53 -3.05
N VAL A 57 16.66 7.39 -2.70
CA VAL A 57 15.26 7.29 -2.30
C VAL A 57 15.16 7.36 -0.78
N GLN A 58 14.37 8.32 -0.29
CA GLN A 58 13.90 8.38 1.10
C GLN A 58 12.49 7.80 1.16
N TYR A 59 12.19 7.06 2.21
CA TYR A 59 10.96 6.29 2.30
C TYR A 59 10.29 6.45 3.67
N VAL A 60 8.99 6.69 3.64
CA VAL A 60 8.13 6.78 4.82
C VAL A 60 6.92 5.89 4.62
N GLU A 61 6.72 4.96 5.55
CA GLU A 61 5.63 3.99 5.53
C GLU A 61 4.61 4.26 6.63
N ALA A 62 3.33 4.16 6.29
CA ALA A 62 2.22 4.13 7.23
C ALA A 62 0.96 3.58 6.54
N GLY A 63 -0.15 3.44 7.28
CA GLY A 63 -1.44 3.05 6.68
C GLY A 63 -1.89 4.02 5.58
N SER A 64 -2.63 3.51 4.59
CA SER A 64 -3.03 4.24 3.38
C SER A 64 -3.70 5.60 3.64
N GLY A 65 -4.63 5.67 4.59
CA GLY A 65 -5.27 6.94 4.97
C GLY A 65 -4.31 7.88 5.69
N VAL A 66 -3.40 7.33 6.50
CA VAL A 66 -2.43 8.10 7.29
C VAL A 66 -1.43 8.82 6.39
N VAL A 67 -0.91 8.16 5.35
CA VAL A 67 0.02 8.81 4.41
C VAL A 67 -0.66 9.93 3.63
N VAL A 68 -1.92 9.76 3.20
CA VAL A 68 -2.70 10.80 2.50
C VAL A 68 -2.98 11.98 3.42
N GLU A 69 -3.38 11.74 4.67
CA GLU A 69 -3.56 12.81 5.65
C GLU A 69 -2.27 13.58 5.93
N ARG A 70 -1.13 12.89 5.93
CA ARG A 70 0.16 13.52 6.10
C ARG A 70 0.50 14.43 4.93
N VAL A 71 0.34 13.98 3.69
CA VAL A 71 0.50 14.82 2.49
C VAL A 71 -0.42 16.04 2.55
N ALA A 72 -1.68 15.88 2.96
CA ALA A 72 -2.63 16.98 3.11
C ALA A 72 -2.20 18.01 4.17
N LYS A 73 -1.68 17.57 5.31
CA LYS A 73 -1.16 18.45 6.38
C LYS A 73 0.09 19.20 5.95
N GLU A 74 0.90 18.62 5.09
CA GLU A 74 2.15 19.18 4.57
C GLU A 74 1.94 19.99 3.28
N GLN A 75 0.70 20.17 2.78
CA GLN A 75 0.40 20.79 1.47
C GLN A 75 1.00 22.21 1.31
N SER A 76 1.12 23.00 2.38
CA SER A 76 1.75 24.33 2.33
C SER A 76 3.28 24.30 2.25
N ASN A 77 3.90 23.18 2.58
CA ASN A 77 5.33 22.91 2.51
C ASN A 77 5.56 21.40 2.29
N PRO A 78 5.32 20.90 1.07
CA PRO A 78 5.37 19.48 0.76
C PRO A 78 6.72 18.85 1.09
N GLN A 79 6.70 17.64 1.66
CA GLN A 79 7.88 16.87 2.02
C GLN A 79 8.01 15.61 1.16
N ALA A 80 6.92 15.11 0.63
CA ALA A 80 6.90 13.97 -0.27
C ALA A 80 6.97 14.42 -1.73
N ASP A 81 7.64 13.62 -2.56
CA ASP A 81 7.65 13.77 -4.01
C ASP A 81 6.67 12.82 -4.67
N VAL A 82 6.57 11.60 -4.14
CA VAL A 82 5.73 10.52 -4.67
C VAL A 82 4.84 9.97 -3.56
N LEU A 83 3.57 9.75 -3.88
CA LEU A 83 2.61 9.09 -3.03
C LEU A 83 2.26 7.72 -3.61
N VAL A 84 2.36 6.67 -2.78
CA VAL A 84 1.84 5.33 -3.10
C VAL A 84 0.80 4.95 -2.05
N THR A 85 -0.41 4.61 -2.47
CA THR A 85 -1.47 4.23 -1.55
C THR A 85 -2.52 3.35 -2.22
N LEU A 86 -3.38 2.72 -1.41
CA LEU A 86 -4.49 1.90 -1.88
C LEU A 86 -5.73 2.76 -2.15
N PRO A 87 -6.66 2.32 -3.01
CA PRO A 87 -7.97 2.95 -3.14
C PRO A 87 -8.81 2.73 -1.85
N PRO A 88 -9.73 3.62 -1.48
CA PRO A 88 -10.10 4.86 -2.18
C PRO A 88 -9.20 6.06 -1.84
N PHE A 89 -8.08 5.85 -1.14
CA PHE A 89 -7.25 6.95 -0.62
C PHE A 89 -6.48 7.67 -1.71
N ILE A 90 -6.10 7.00 -2.81
CA ILE A 90 -5.49 7.71 -3.96
C ILE A 90 -6.52 8.65 -4.61
N GLN A 91 -7.78 8.21 -4.76
CA GLN A 91 -8.86 9.05 -5.27
C GLN A 91 -9.19 10.20 -4.30
N LYS A 92 -9.08 9.97 -2.98
CA LYS A 92 -9.21 11.02 -1.96
C LYS A 92 -8.09 12.06 -2.10
N ALA A 93 -6.86 11.63 -2.34
CA ALA A 93 -5.72 12.53 -2.57
C ALA A 93 -5.92 13.37 -3.84
N ASP A 94 -6.36 12.76 -4.93
CA ASP A 94 -6.68 13.49 -6.17
C ASP A 94 -7.82 14.50 -5.96
N GLY A 95 -8.94 14.09 -5.38
CA GLY A 95 -10.08 14.95 -5.09
C GLY A 95 -9.75 16.12 -4.16
N ALA A 96 -8.72 16.00 -3.32
CA ALA A 96 -8.19 17.04 -2.47
C ALA A 96 -7.13 17.93 -3.16
N GLY A 97 -6.80 17.69 -4.43
CA GLY A 97 -5.79 18.44 -5.17
C GLY A 97 -4.35 18.19 -4.71
N LEU A 98 -4.07 17.02 -4.14
CA LEU A 98 -2.76 16.67 -3.60
C LEU A 98 -1.83 16.02 -4.65
N LEU A 99 -2.30 15.80 -5.87
CA LEU A 99 -1.56 15.15 -6.95
C LEU A 99 -1.43 16.05 -8.17
N ASP A 100 -0.27 16.04 -8.80
CA ASP A 100 -0.03 16.65 -10.11
C ASP A 100 -0.25 15.64 -11.24
N ALA A 101 -0.70 16.13 -12.39
CA ALA A 101 -0.79 15.29 -13.57
C ALA A 101 0.61 14.98 -14.11
N TYR A 102 0.88 13.70 -14.31
CA TYR A 102 2.08 13.20 -14.95
C TYR A 102 1.74 11.91 -15.69
N THR A 103 2.12 11.81 -16.95
CA THR A 103 1.95 10.58 -17.74
C THR A 103 3.32 9.90 -17.83
N PRO A 104 3.52 8.78 -17.14
CA PRO A 104 4.82 8.08 -17.14
C PRO A 104 5.11 7.42 -18.49
N ALA A 105 6.39 7.18 -18.73
CA ALA A 105 6.82 6.43 -19.89
C ALA A 105 6.23 5.01 -19.88
N GLY A 106 5.53 4.62 -20.96
CA GLY A 106 4.85 3.33 -21.05
C GLY A 106 3.49 3.24 -20.37
N ALA A 107 2.87 4.37 -20.02
CA ALA A 107 1.49 4.42 -19.52
C ALA A 107 0.45 3.84 -20.48
N ASP A 108 0.76 3.75 -21.78
CA ASP A 108 -0.05 3.08 -22.80
C ASP A 108 -0.12 1.56 -22.60
N MET A 109 0.84 0.96 -21.88
CA MET A 109 0.83 -0.45 -21.51
C MET A 109 0.01 -0.73 -20.24
N ILE A 110 -0.46 0.29 -19.53
CA ILE A 110 -1.33 0.14 -18.36
C ILE A 110 -2.79 0.23 -18.81
N PRO A 111 -3.65 -0.73 -18.47
CA PRO A 111 -5.08 -0.71 -18.78
C PRO A 111 -5.77 0.57 -18.29
N ALA A 112 -6.78 1.01 -19.02
CA ALA A 112 -7.47 2.28 -18.72
C ALA A 112 -8.20 2.27 -17.36
N ASP A 113 -8.66 1.12 -16.91
CA ASP A 113 -9.31 0.89 -15.61
C ASP A 113 -8.33 0.86 -14.42
N LEU A 114 -7.03 0.82 -14.71
CA LEU A 114 -5.95 0.87 -13.72
C LEU A 114 -5.23 2.22 -13.67
N LYS A 115 -5.81 3.29 -14.24
CA LYS A 115 -5.24 4.64 -14.20
C LYS A 115 -6.31 5.71 -14.21
N ASP A 116 -5.95 6.89 -13.69
CA ASP A 116 -6.81 8.07 -13.77
C ASP A 116 -6.83 8.65 -15.19
N ALA A 117 -8.01 9.06 -15.64
CA ALA A 117 -8.20 9.62 -16.98
C ALA A 117 -7.48 10.97 -17.20
N ASN A 118 -7.17 11.69 -16.10
CA ASN A 118 -6.46 12.98 -16.14
C ASN A 118 -4.95 12.81 -15.85
N GLY A 119 -4.46 11.58 -15.74
CA GLY A 119 -3.05 11.28 -15.50
C GLY A 119 -2.54 11.68 -14.11
N LYS A 120 -3.40 11.65 -13.08
CA LYS A 120 -3.01 12.00 -11.71
C LYS A 120 -2.35 10.83 -10.97
N TYR A 121 -2.74 9.60 -11.33
CA TYR A 121 -2.18 8.38 -10.74
C TYR A 121 -2.38 7.18 -11.68
N GLU A 122 -1.51 6.19 -11.55
CA GLU A 122 -1.59 4.89 -12.19
C GLU A 122 -1.41 3.78 -11.16
N ALA A 123 -1.94 2.59 -11.45
CA ALA A 123 -1.62 1.41 -10.65
C ALA A 123 -0.14 1.07 -10.79
N LEU A 124 0.48 0.71 -9.66
CA LEU A 124 1.88 0.31 -9.54
C LEU A 124 2.02 -1.21 -9.43
N VAL A 125 1.20 -1.81 -8.58
CA VAL A 125 1.10 -3.27 -8.38
C VAL A 125 -0.37 -3.62 -8.30
N ASN A 126 -0.83 -4.54 -9.15
CA ASN A 126 -2.20 -5.05 -9.05
C ASN A 126 -2.29 -6.14 -7.98
N ASN A 127 -3.38 -6.14 -7.23
CA ASN A 127 -3.51 -6.92 -6.02
C ASN A 127 -4.98 -7.19 -5.67
N TYR A 128 -5.23 -8.01 -4.63
CA TYR A 128 -6.54 -8.38 -4.13
C TYR A 128 -6.58 -8.30 -2.60
N LEU A 129 -7.75 -8.03 -2.03
CA LEU A 129 -7.98 -8.23 -0.60
C LEU A 129 -7.85 -9.72 -0.26
N SER A 130 -7.28 -10.05 0.88
CA SER A 130 -7.25 -11.42 1.40
C SER A 130 -7.26 -11.46 2.92
N PHE A 131 -7.44 -12.66 3.47
CA PHE A 131 -7.32 -12.93 4.89
C PHE A 131 -6.26 -13.98 5.13
N ILE A 132 -5.70 -13.99 6.32
CA ILE A 132 -4.77 -15.03 6.80
C ILE A 132 -5.31 -15.71 8.05
N TYR A 133 -4.94 -16.96 8.21
CA TYR A 133 -5.22 -17.71 9.44
C TYR A 133 -3.97 -18.43 9.95
N ASP A 134 -3.96 -18.69 11.26
CA ASP A 134 -2.93 -19.50 11.92
C ASP A 134 -3.18 -20.99 11.66
N SER A 135 -2.40 -21.59 10.76
CA SER A 135 -2.51 -23.02 10.43
C SER A 135 -1.94 -23.96 11.49
N ALA A 136 -1.23 -23.44 12.50
CA ALA A 136 -0.81 -24.22 13.66
C ALA A 136 -1.96 -24.35 14.68
N ALA A 137 -2.80 -23.33 14.83
CA ALA A 137 -3.94 -23.36 15.74
C ALA A 137 -5.20 -23.93 15.09
N LEU A 138 -5.44 -23.66 13.82
CA LEU A 138 -6.66 -24.03 13.09
C LEU A 138 -6.35 -25.15 12.07
N LYS A 139 -7.10 -26.26 12.14
CA LYS A 139 -6.94 -27.39 11.21
C LYS A 139 -7.29 -27.06 9.76
N SER A 140 -8.13 -26.05 9.56
CA SER A 140 -8.56 -25.55 8.25
C SER A 140 -8.90 -24.06 8.33
N ALA A 141 -8.88 -23.38 7.19
CA ALA A 141 -9.36 -22.00 7.09
C ALA A 141 -10.83 -21.91 7.50
N PRO A 142 -11.26 -20.80 8.11
CA PRO A 142 -12.67 -20.41 8.16
C PRO A 142 -13.26 -20.37 6.75
N LYS A 143 -14.49 -20.85 6.57
CA LYS A 143 -15.11 -20.94 5.25
C LYS A 143 -15.92 -19.70 4.89
N SER A 144 -16.45 -19.01 5.89
CA SER A 144 -17.34 -17.87 5.71
C SER A 144 -17.03 -16.75 6.71
N PHE A 145 -17.55 -15.55 6.43
CA PHE A 145 -17.55 -14.47 7.40
C PHE A 145 -18.29 -14.86 8.68
N ASP A 146 -19.38 -15.63 8.58
CA ASP A 146 -20.16 -16.07 9.74
C ASP A 146 -19.37 -17.03 10.64
N ASP A 147 -18.45 -17.85 10.11
CA ASP A 147 -17.59 -18.70 10.93
C ASP A 147 -16.75 -17.88 11.91
N LEU A 148 -16.35 -16.65 11.53
CA LEU A 148 -15.56 -15.76 12.36
C LEU A 148 -16.30 -15.24 13.59
N LEU A 149 -17.62 -15.41 13.64
CA LEU A 149 -18.45 -15.08 14.80
C LEU A 149 -18.40 -16.19 15.87
N GLY A 150 -17.80 -17.34 15.56
CA GLY A 150 -17.70 -18.49 16.45
C GLY A 150 -16.87 -18.22 17.71
N ALA A 151 -17.15 -18.97 18.77
CA ALA A 151 -16.50 -18.80 20.08
C ALA A 151 -14.99 -19.08 20.05
N ASP A 152 -14.50 -19.89 19.12
CA ASP A 152 -13.08 -20.21 18.93
C ASP A 152 -12.26 -18.99 18.50
N PHE A 153 -12.91 -17.95 18.02
CA PHE A 153 -12.27 -16.71 17.57
C PHE A 153 -12.31 -15.58 18.60
N LYS A 154 -12.86 -15.82 19.80
CA LYS A 154 -12.99 -14.79 20.83
C LYS A 154 -11.62 -14.24 21.26
N GLY A 155 -11.38 -12.93 20.99
CA GLY A 155 -10.11 -12.27 21.23
C GLY A 155 -8.97 -12.84 20.38
N LYS A 156 -9.28 -13.40 19.21
CA LYS A 156 -8.34 -14.03 18.28
C LYS A 156 -8.45 -13.52 16.85
N ILE A 157 -9.24 -12.50 16.63
CA ILE A 157 -9.37 -11.80 15.34
C ILE A 157 -8.88 -10.37 15.52
N GLN A 158 -8.12 -9.88 14.55
CA GLN A 158 -7.89 -8.46 14.38
C GLN A 158 -7.89 -8.13 12.90
N TYR A 159 -8.60 -7.08 12.55
CA TYR A 159 -8.52 -6.48 11.21
C TYR A 159 -8.10 -5.01 11.33
N SER A 160 -7.42 -4.51 10.32
CA SER A 160 -6.98 -3.13 10.30
C SER A 160 -8.17 -2.16 10.21
N THR A 161 -7.99 -0.96 10.76
CA THR A 161 -9.08 -0.01 11.00
C THR A 161 -9.54 0.66 9.70
N PRO A 162 -10.83 0.56 9.32
CA PRO A 162 -11.38 1.32 8.21
C PRO A 162 -11.12 2.83 8.36
N GLY A 163 -10.84 3.50 7.25
CA GLY A 163 -10.52 4.93 7.21
C GLY A 163 -9.05 5.26 7.51
N GLN A 164 -8.30 4.38 8.17
CA GLN A 164 -6.88 4.55 8.49
C GLN A 164 -5.99 3.64 7.64
N ALA A 165 -6.30 2.35 7.61
CA ALA A 165 -5.63 1.38 6.76
C ALA A 165 -6.45 1.09 5.49
N GLY A 166 -5.76 0.93 4.36
CA GLY A 166 -6.41 0.61 3.09
C GLY A 166 -7.10 -0.73 3.13
N ASP A 167 -6.40 -1.76 3.60
CA ASP A 167 -6.96 -3.11 3.73
C ASP A 167 -8.12 -3.18 4.73
N GLY A 168 -8.08 -2.39 5.81
CA GLY A 168 -9.20 -2.31 6.74
C GLY A 168 -10.44 -1.68 6.10
N THR A 169 -10.23 -0.66 5.28
CA THR A 169 -11.30 -0.06 4.48
C THR A 169 -11.81 -1.06 3.43
N ALA A 170 -10.91 -1.82 2.80
CA ALA A 170 -11.27 -2.89 1.87
C ALA A 170 -12.09 -4.00 2.55
N VAL A 171 -11.74 -4.41 3.78
CA VAL A 171 -12.57 -5.35 4.56
C VAL A 171 -13.98 -4.82 4.77
N MET A 172 -14.13 -3.54 5.12
CA MET A 172 -15.47 -2.94 5.29
C MET A 172 -16.28 -2.99 3.99
N ILE A 173 -15.66 -2.66 2.87
CA ILE A 173 -16.30 -2.65 1.55
C ILE A 173 -16.65 -4.08 1.10
N ASP A 174 -15.75 -5.05 1.32
CA ASP A 174 -15.96 -6.43 0.92
C ASP A 174 -17.08 -7.10 1.74
N VAL A 175 -17.16 -6.83 3.04
CA VAL A 175 -18.27 -7.27 3.88
C VAL A 175 -19.59 -6.62 3.43
N MET A 176 -19.60 -5.33 3.06
CA MET A 176 -20.80 -4.67 2.52
C MET A 176 -21.25 -5.33 1.19
N HIS A 177 -20.32 -5.71 0.34
CA HIS A 177 -20.58 -6.45 -0.90
C HIS A 177 -21.15 -7.84 -0.59
N ALA A 178 -20.47 -8.60 0.26
CA ALA A 178 -20.85 -9.98 0.61
C ALA A 178 -22.25 -10.08 1.28
N TYR A 179 -22.61 -9.11 2.12
CA TYR A 179 -23.93 -9.06 2.78
C TYR A 179 -24.99 -8.32 1.97
N GLY A 180 -24.65 -7.73 0.83
CA GLY A 180 -25.58 -7.08 -0.10
C GLY A 180 -26.19 -5.77 0.39
N SER A 181 -25.86 -5.32 1.60
CA SER A 181 -26.29 -4.01 2.12
C SER A 181 -25.37 -3.51 3.24
N SER A 182 -25.29 -2.18 3.39
CA SER A 182 -24.51 -1.59 4.47
C SER A 182 -25.08 -1.94 5.87
N ASP A 183 -26.39 -1.98 6.02
CA ASP A 183 -27.01 -2.26 7.32
C ASP A 183 -26.69 -3.69 7.79
N ALA A 184 -26.81 -4.70 6.92
CA ALA A 184 -26.45 -6.08 7.24
C ALA A 184 -24.94 -6.22 7.53
N ALA A 185 -24.09 -5.50 6.81
CA ALA A 185 -22.65 -5.48 7.05
C ALA A 185 -22.31 -4.88 8.43
N PHE A 186 -22.91 -3.77 8.81
CA PHE A 186 -22.65 -3.16 10.12
C PHE A 186 -23.24 -3.97 11.28
N ASP A 187 -24.35 -4.67 11.08
CA ASP A 187 -24.84 -5.67 12.03
C ASP A 187 -23.86 -6.84 12.20
N TYR A 188 -23.21 -7.28 11.11
CA TYR A 188 -22.13 -8.26 11.18
C TYR A 188 -20.93 -7.73 11.97
N PHE A 189 -20.41 -6.52 11.65
CA PHE A 189 -19.30 -5.92 12.39
C PHE A 189 -19.59 -5.76 13.87
N LYS A 190 -20.80 -5.38 14.24
CA LYS A 190 -21.24 -5.30 15.64
C LYS A 190 -21.10 -6.65 16.35
N LYS A 191 -21.45 -7.75 15.68
CA LYS A 191 -21.28 -9.12 16.23
C LYS A 191 -19.81 -9.51 16.27
N LEU A 192 -19.05 -9.24 15.19
CA LEU A 192 -17.63 -9.58 15.08
C LEU A 192 -16.80 -8.87 16.16
N GLN A 193 -17.22 -7.71 16.63
CA GLN A 193 -16.51 -6.94 17.66
C GLN A 193 -16.35 -7.73 18.98
N ALA A 194 -17.22 -8.70 19.28
CA ALA A 194 -17.06 -9.60 20.42
C ALA A 194 -15.79 -10.49 20.32
N ASN A 195 -15.32 -10.75 19.11
CA ASN A 195 -14.14 -11.57 18.81
C ASN A 195 -12.91 -10.74 18.42
N ASN A 196 -13.10 -9.46 18.05
CA ASN A 196 -12.03 -8.57 17.62
C ASN A 196 -11.20 -8.08 18.81
N VAL A 197 -9.87 -8.09 18.65
CA VAL A 197 -8.93 -7.63 19.69
C VAL A 197 -8.95 -6.09 19.81
N GLY A 198 -9.25 -5.39 18.74
CA GLY A 198 -9.29 -3.93 18.71
C GLY A 198 -8.71 -3.32 17.43
N PRO A 199 -8.56 -1.99 17.42
CA PRO A 199 -8.12 -1.29 16.21
C PRO A 199 -6.65 -1.56 15.87
N SER A 200 -6.32 -1.45 14.57
CA SER A 200 -4.95 -1.41 14.05
C SER A 200 -4.85 -0.38 12.93
N SER A 201 -4.00 0.63 13.07
CA SER A 201 -3.80 1.66 12.03
C SER A 201 -2.94 1.18 10.85
N SER A 202 -2.32 -0.02 10.97
CA SER A 202 -1.48 -0.64 9.96
C SER A 202 -1.82 -2.12 9.85
N THR A 203 -1.76 -2.67 8.63
CA THR A 203 -2.04 -4.08 8.35
C THR A 203 -0.79 -4.95 8.53
N GLY A 204 0.39 -4.46 8.15
CA GLY A 204 1.64 -5.22 8.14
C GLY A 204 2.02 -5.89 9.48
N LYS A 205 1.57 -5.34 10.61
CA LYS A 205 1.82 -5.92 11.94
C LYS A 205 1.02 -7.19 12.22
N LEU A 206 -0.11 -7.37 11.54
CA LEU A 206 -1.07 -8.44 11.87
C LEU A 206 -0.53 -9.82 11.51
N THR A 207 0.24 -9.92 10.43
CA THR A 207 0.85 -11.17 9.97
C THR A 207 1.72 -11.83 11.06
N ALA A 208 2.59 -11.03 11.71
CA ALA A 208 3.44 -11.53 12.78
C ALA A 208 2.64 -12.01 14.01
N LEU A 209 1.52 -11.35 14.33
CA LEU A 209 0.65 -11.73 15.43
C LEU A 209 -0.06 -13.07 15.14
N VAL A 210 -0.50 -13.28 13.89
CA VAL A 210 -1.08 -14.57 13.47
C VAL A 210 -0.03 -15.67 13.51
N ASN A 211 1.17 -15.42 12.97
CA ASN A 211 2.25 -16.41 12.97
C ASN A 211 2.67 -16.87 14.38
N LYS A 212 2.58 -15.99 15.38
CA LYS A 212 2.89 -16.27 16.78
C LYS A 212 1.74 -16.95 17.55
N GLY A 213 0.55 -17.09 16.94
CA GLY A 213 -0.64 -17.62 17.59
C GLY A 213 -1.32 -16.63 18.56
N GLU A 214 -0.91 -15.36 18.55
CA GLU A 214 -1.59 -14.31 19.30
C GLU A 214 -2.98 -14.04 18.71
N LEU A 215 -3.08 -14.09 17.37
CA LEU A 215 -4.31 -14.07 16.60
C LEU A 215 -4.50 -15.40 15.87
N HIS A 216 -5.75 -15.77 15.60
CA HIS A 216 -6.09 -16.89 14.71
C HIS A 216 -6.39 -16.41 13.28
N VAL A 217 -6.91 -15.19 13.13
CA VAL A 217 -7.30 -14.60 11.85
C VAL A 217 -6.98 -13.11 11.82
N ALA A 218 -6.47 -12.66 10.68
CA ALA A 218 -6.31 -11.25 10.35
C ALA A 218 -6.58 -11.01 8.85
N ASN A 219 -6.74 -9.73 8.46
CA ASN A 219 -6.80 -9.33 7.07
C ASN A 219 -5.43 -8.87 6.56
N GLY A 220 -5.33 -8.75 5.27
CA GLY A 220 -4.26 -8.10 4.52
C GLY A 220 -4.58 -8.17 3.04
N ASP A 221 -3.80 -7.53 2.22
CA ASP A 221 -3.86 -7.82 0.80
C ASP A 221 -3.08 -9.10 0.43
N LEU A 222 -3.36 -9.66 -0.73
CA LEU A 222 -2.78 -10.95 -1.14
C LEU A 222 -1.27 -10.84 -1.31
N GLN A 223 -0.76 -9.75 -1.87
CA GLN A 223 0.65 -9.48 -2.07
C GLN A 223 1.40 -9.45 -0.73
N MET A 224 0.96 -8.60 0.21
CA MET A 224 1.54 -8.47 1.54
C MET A 224 1.54 -9.81 2.28
N ASN A 225 0.41 -10.50 2.29
CA ASN A 225 0.27 -11.77 2.98
C ASN A 225 1.19 -12.86 2.42
N MET A 226 1.28 -12.95 1.09
CA MET A 226 2.10 -13.99 0.45
C MET A 226 3.60 -13.67 0.50
N SER A 227 4.00 -12.40 0.43
CA SER A 227 5.41 -12.00 0.57
C SER A 227 5.97 -12.33 1.96
N GLN A 228 5.13 -12.30 2.99
CA GLN A 228 5.52 -12.60 4.36
C GLN A 228 5.46 -14.09 4.73
N MET A 229 4.87 -14.96 3.88
CA MET A 229 4.72 -16.39 4.21
C MET A 229 6.04 -17.12 4.42
N ALA A 230 7.12 -16.72 3.73
CA ALA A 230 8.42 -17.35 3.90
C ALA A 230 8.97 -17.17 5.32
N ASP A 231 8.80 -15.99 5.91
CA ASP A 231 9.25 -15.64 7.25
C ASP A 231 8.22 -16.01 8.34
N ASN A 232 6.99 -16.32 7.93
CA ASN A 232 5.85 -16.63 8.79
C ASN A 232 5.18 -17.95 8.36
N PRO A 233 5.78 -19.11 8.63
CA PRO A 233 5.35 -20.41 8.07
C PRO A 233 3.97 -20.87 8.54
N ASN A 234 3.46 -20.33 9.66
CA ASN A 234 2.16 -20.71 10.20
C ASN A 234 0.99 -19.98 9.52
N ILE A 235 1.23 -18.90 8.78
CA ILE A 235 0.14 -18.20 8.08
C ILE A 235 -0.25 -18.93 6.80
N LYS A 236 -1.54 -18.91 6.50
CA LYS A 236 -2.12 -19.33 5.21
C LYS A 236 -3.17 -18.34 4.78
N VAL A 237 -3.25 -18.09 3.49
CA VAL A 237 -4.24 -17.19 2.88
C VAL A 237 -5.58 -17.91 2.71
N PHE A 238 -6.67 -17.18 2.88
CA PHE A 238 -8.03 -17.63 2.56
C PHE A 238 -8.95 -16.46 2.18
N PHE A 239 -10.11 -16.79 1.62
CA PHE A 239 -11.14 -15.85 1.20
C PHE A 239 -12.49 -16.34 1.76
N PRO A 240 -13.04 -15.66 2.78
CA PRO A 240 -14.28 -16.09 3.41
C PRO A 240 -15.46 -15.91 2.46
N ALA A 241 -16.40 -16.86 2.47
CA ALA A 241 -17.64 -16.75 1.71
C ALA A 241 -18.64 -15.81 2.41
N GLY A 242 -19.45 -15.13 1.62
CA GLY A 242 -20.62 -14.40 2.09
C GLY A 242 -21.75 -15.31 2.53
N PRO A 243 -22.88 -14.74 3.00
CA PRO A 243 -24.07 -15.51 3.43
C PRO A 243 -24.70 -16.35 2.31
N ASP A 244 -24.48 -15.99 1.05
CA ASP A 244 -24.94 -16.74 -0.13
C ASP A 244 -24.05 -17.95 -0.47
N GLY A 245 -22.94 -18.15 0.26
CA GLY A 245 -21.96 -19.20 0.04
C GLY A 245 -20.93 -18.88 -1.04
N THR A 246 -20.95 -17.67 -1.61
CA THR A 246 -19.97 -17.23 -2.63
C THR A 246 -18.71 -16.73 -1.95
N SER A 247 -17.56 -17.35 -2.23
CA SER A 247 -16.25 -16.80 -1.90
C SER A 247 -15.90 -15.73 -2.91
N SER A 248 -15.70 -14.50 -2.46
CA SER A 248 -15.36 -13.37 -3.30
C SER A 248 -14.19 -12.56 -2.74
N THR A 249 -13.57 -11.78 -3.60
CA THR A 249 -12.60 -10.77 -3.22
C THR A 249 -12.63 -9.61 -4.21
N MET A 250 -12.07 -8.47 -3.81
CA MET A 250 -12.02 -7.27 -4.64
C MET A 250 -10.61 -6.98 -5.13
N THR A 251 -10.53 -6.31 -6.29
CA THR A 251 -9.27 -5.72 -6.76
C THR A 251 -8.85 -4.59 -5.82
N LEU A 252 -7.59 -4.58 -5.43
CA LEU A 252 -7.02 -3.63 -4.45
C LEU A 252 -5.61 -3.21 -4.87
N PRO A 253 -5.44 -2.53 -6.04
CA PRO A 253 -4.12 -2.19 -6.55
C PRO A 253 -3.46 -1.09 -5.71
N TYR A 254 -2.13 -1.16 -5.55
CA TYR A 254 -1.34 0.00 -5.15
C TYR A 254 -1.29 0.98 -6.30
N TYR A 255 -1.62 2.24 -6.04
CA TYR A 255 -1.54 3.34 -6.99
C TYR A 255 -0.38 4.26 -6.65
N ILE A 256 0.26 4.82 -7.67
CA ILE A 256 1.36 5.78 -7.56
C ILE A 256 0.99 7.10 -8.23
N GLY A 257 1.32 8.22 -7.59
CA GLY A 257 1.10 9.56 -8.13
C GLY A 257 2.18 10.55 -7.71
N LEU A 258 2.36 11.61 -8.51
CA LEU A 258 3.27 12.71 -8.22
C LEU A 258 2.57 13.68 -7.24
N VAL A 259 3.21 13.99 -6.12
CA VAL A 259 2.65 14.91 -5.12
C VAL A 259 2.62 16.34 -5.67
N HIS A 260 1.52 17.06 -5.44
CA HIS A 260 1.39 18.46 -5.82
C HIS A 260 2.41 19.33 -5.07
N GLY A 261 3.18 20.12 -5.83
CA GLY A 261 4.23 20.96 -5.26
C GLY A 261 5.44 20.18 -4.72
N ALA A 262 5.64 18.94 -5.15
CA ALA A 262 6.77 18.07 -4.78
C ALA A 262 8.11 18.84 -4.81
N PRO A 263 8.91 18.81 -3.72
CA PRO A 263 10.18 19.54 -3.66
C PRO A 263 11.20 19.08 -4.69
N HIS A 264 11.16 17.79 -5.09
CA HIS A 264 12.03 17.19 -6.10
C HIS A 264 11.19 16.57 -7.23
N SER A 265 10.25 17.33 -7.79
CA SER A 265 9.26 16.86 -8.79
C SER A 265 9.90 16.09 -9.95
N GLU A 266 11.02 16.56 -10.51
CA GLU A 266 11.71 15.86 -11.61
C GLU A 266 12.31 14.51 -11.18
N ASN A 267 12.76 14.38 -9.94
CA ASN A 267 13.23 13.10 -9.40
C ASN A 267 12.05 12.17 -9.11
N GLY A 268 10.91 12.72 -8.65
CA GLY A 268 9.65 12.00 -8.51
C GLY A 268 9.19 11.37 -9.81
N LYS A 269 9.17 12.15 -10.90
CA LYS A 269 8.83 11.66 -12.25
C LYS A 269 9.75 10.53 -12.71
N LYS A 270 11.07 10.70 -12.53
CA LYS A 270 12.05 9.64 -12.87
C LYS A 270 11.81 8.35 -12.08
N LEU A 271 11.46 8.46 -10.79
CA LEU A 271 11.16 7.29 -9.97
C LEU A 271 9.87 6.60 -10.42
N ILE A 272 8.82 7.36 -10.74
CA ILE A 272 7.56 6.83 -11.27
C ILE A 272 7.83 6.09 -12.60
N ASP A 273 8.56 6.70 -13.54
CA ASP A 273 8.96 6.06 -14.80
C ASP A 273 9.74 4.77 -14.56
N PHE A 274 10.67 4.78 -13.60
CA PHE A 274 11.50 3.62 -13.29
C PHE A 274 10.64 2.46 -12.74
N LEU A 275 9.79 2.71 -11.74
CA LEU A 275 8.97 1.68 -11.10
C LEU A 275 7.89 1.13 -12.05
N LEU A 276 7.43 1.91 -13.02
CA LEU A 276 6.50 1.49 -14.07
C LEU A 276 7.19 1.00 -15.34
N SER A 277 8.52 0.97 -15.38
CA SER A 277 9.28 0.40 -16.50
C SER A 277 9.00 -1.09 -16.65
N LYS A 278 9.24 -1.63 -17.85
CA LYS A 278 9.08 -3.07 -18.09
C LYS A 278 10.00 -3.91 -17.19
N ASP A 279 11.21 -3.44 -16.94
CA ASP A 279 12.20 -4.15 -16.14
C ASP A 279 11.74 -4.25 -14.68
N ALA A 280 11.36 -3.13 -14.04
CA ALA A 280 10.83 -3.13 -12.67
C ALA A 280 9.52 -3.92 -12.56
N GLN A 281 8.64 -3.83 -13.55
CA GLN A 281 7.38 -4.58 -13.54
C GLN A 281 7.58 -6.10 -13.73
N THR A 282 8.68 -6.52 -14.36
CA THR A 282 9.02 -7.95 -14.48
C THR A 282 9.41 -8.56 -13.12
N THR A 283 9.91 -7.75 -12.18
CA THR A 283 10.27 -8.20 -10.83
C THR A 283 9.08 -8.22 -9.86
N VAL A 284 7.96 -7.64 -10.21
CA VAL A 284 6.76 -7.56 -9.34
C VAL A 284 6.31 -8.94 -8.88
N THR A 285 6.19 -9.93 -9.77
CA THR A 285 5.80 -11.29 -9.35
C THR A 285 6.90 -12.01 -8.58
N SER A 286 8.14 -11.88 -9.01
CA SER A 286 9.24 -12.65 -8.43
C SER A 286 9.72 -12.13 -7.08
N ILE A 287 9.55 -10.84 -6.80
CA ILE A 287 10.05 -10.18 -5.58
C ILE A 287 8.92 -9.62 -4.73
N ALA A 288 8.00 -8.80 -5.30
CA ALA A 288 6.88 -8.27 -4.53
C ALA A 288 5.81 -9.33 -4.22
N ILE A 289 5.75 -10.42 -4.98
CA ILE A 289 4.67 -11.41 -4.92
C ILE A 289 3.31 -10.75 -5.24
N GLY A 290 3.31 -9.79 -6.16
CA GLY A 290 2.14 -9.08 -6.67
C GLY A 290 1.91 -9.34 -8.16
N LEU A 291 0.92 -8.72 -8.75
CA LEU A 291 0.66 -8.82 -10.19
C LEU A 291 1.14 -7.55 -10.91
N PRO A 292 1.90 -7.68 -12.01
CA PRO A 292 2.31 -6.53 -12.79
C PRO A 292 1.10 -5.82 -13.40
N VAL A 293 1.20 -4.50 -13.55
CA VAL A 293 0.13 -3.69 -14.14
C VAL A 293 0.25 -3.52 -15.65
N ARG A 294 1.42 -3.84 -16.22
CA ARG A 294 1.69 -3.71 -17.65
C ARG A 294 1.18 -4.92 -18.43
N THR A 295 0.48 -4.67 -19.53
CA THR A 295 -0.06 -5.72 -20.42
C THR A 295 1.04 -6.49 -21.20
N ASP A 296 2.24 -5.92 -21.31
CA ASP A 296 3.40 -6.55 -21.96
C ASP A 296 4.33 -7.30 -20.98
N VAL A 297 3.92 -7.46 -19.72
CA VAL A 297 4.58 -8.25 -18.68
C VAL A 297 3.64 -9.35 -18.20
N SER A 298 4.07 -10.59 -18.26
CA SER A 298 3.26 -11.75 -17.86
C SER A 298 3.66 -12.28 -16.48
N PRO A 299 2.72 -12.57 -15.57
CA PRO A 299 2.99 -13.24 -14.28
C PRO A 299 3.20 -14.75 -14.45
N ALA A 300 4.12 -15.16 -15.33
CA ALA A 300 4.28 -16.56 -15.74
C ALA A 300 5.26 -17.37 -14.87
N ASP A 301 5.96 -16.72 -13.93
CA ASP A 301 6.88 -17.38 -13.00
C ASP A 301 6.15 -18.23 -11.93
N ALA A 302 6.91 -18.83 -11.01
CA ALA A 302 6.35 -19.69 -9.96
C ALA A 302 5.42 -18.90 -9.03
N ASN A 303 5.78 -17.67 -8.67
CA ASN A 303 5.01 -16.81 -7.77
C ASN A 303 3.72 -16.31 -8.45
N GLY A 304 3.79 -15.89 -9.74
CA GLY A 304 2.61 -15.52 -10.50
C GLY A 304 1.61 -16.67 -10.62
N LYS A 305 2.09 -17.90 -10.83
CA LYS A 305 1.24 -19.09 -10.80
C LYS A 305 0.62 -19.35 -9.42
N MET A 306 1.39 -19.15 -8.36
CA MET A 306 0.91 -19.30 -6.98
C MET A 306 -0.18 -18.26 -6.66
N LEU A 307 0.00 -17.00 -7.07
CA LEU A 307 -1.01 -15.95 -6.92
C LEU A 307 -2.31 -16.30 -7.66
N MET A 308 -2.21 -16.75 -8.91
CA MET A 308 -3.37 -17.14 -9.70
C MET A 308 -4.08 -18.39 -9.15
N GLU A 309 -3.33 -19.35 -8.57
CA GLU A 309 -3.93 -20.51 -7.91
C GLU A 309 -4.61 -20.12 -6.59
N ALA A 310 -4.08 -19.12 -5.85
CA ALA A 310 -4.69 -18.65 -4.60
C ALA A 310 -6.09 -18.08 -4.80
N VAL A 311 -6.35 -17.41 -5.93
CA VAL A 311 -7.67 -16.83 -6.26
C VAL A 311 -8.55 -17.76 -7.10
N LYS A 312 -8.12 -18.99 -7.35
CA LYS A 312 -8.86 -19.94 -8.16
C LYS A 312 -10.17 -20.35 -7.47
N GLY A 313 -11.27 -20.15 -8.17
CA GLY A 313 -12.61 -20.40 -7.64
C GLY A 313 -13.14 -19.28 -6.74
N VAL A 314 -12.40 -18.19 -6.57
CA VAL A 314 -12.84 -16.97 -5.91
C VAL A 314 -13.41 -16.00 -6.95
N THR A 315 -14.57 -15.42 -6.68
CA THR A 315 -15.16 -14.40 -7.56
C THR A 315 -14.45 -13.07 -7.31
N VAL A 316 -13.68 -12.60 -8.30
CA VAL A 316 -13.01 -11.30 -8.22
C VAL A 316 -13.94 -10.22 -8.78
N TRP A 317 -14.11 -9.13 -8.03
CA TRP A 317 -14.89 -7.97 -8.43
C TRP A 317 -14.11 -6.66 -8.26
N THR A 318 -14.52 -5.62 -8.95
CA THR A 318 -13.89 -4.30 -8.84
C THR A 318 -14.89 -3.31 -8.27
N PRO A 319 -14.60 -2.64 -7.16
CA PRO A 319 -15.45 -1.61 -6.59
C PRO A 319 -15.59 -0.39 -7.53
N ASP A 320 -16.75 0.25 -7.50
CA ASP A 320 -16.88 1.61 -8.00
C ASP A 320 -16.22 2.57 -6.99
N TRP A 321 -14.93 2.86 -7.20
CA TRP A 321 -14.13 3.67 -6.29
C TRP A 321 -14.65 5.09 -6.14
N ALA A 322 -15.32 5.64 -7.15
CA ALA A 322 -15.95 6.97 -7.06
C ALA A 322 -17.13 6.94 -6.07
N GLN A 323 -17.98 5.90 -6.16
CA GLN A 323 -19.08 5.72 -5.21
C GLN A 323 -18.56 5.38 -3.81
N VAL A 324 -17.53 4.52 -3.70
CA VAL A 324 -16.88 4.20 -2.43
C VAL A 324 -16.35 5.46 -1.75
N LEU A 325 -15.63 6.31 -2.48
CA LEU A 325 -15.09 7.57 -1.95
C LEU A 325 -16.20 8.50 -1.46
N LYS A 326 -17.28 8.63 -2.22
CA LYS A 326 -18.42 9.47 -1.86
C LYS A 326 -19.07 9.05 -0.53
N ASP A 327 -19.13 7.74 -0.27
CA ASP A 327 -19.79 7.19 0.92
C ASP A 327 -18.81 6.88 2.06
N LEU A 328 -17.50 7.06 1.86
CA LEU A 328 -16.45 6.62 2.76
C LEU A 328 -16.63 7.12 4.18
N ASP A 329 -16.71 8.44 4.35
CA ASP A 329 -16.78 9.05 5.68
C ASP A 329 -18.05 8.63 6.43
N ALA A 330 -19.19 8.53 5.72
CA ALA A 330 -20.43 8.05 6.28
C ALA A 330 -20.36 6.57 6.70
N ASN A 331 -19.74 5.72 5.89
CA ASN A 331 -19.58 4.30 6.19
C ASN A 331 -18.59 4.08 7.32
N VAL A 332 -17.48 4.83 7.38
CA VAL A 332 -16.53 4.79 8.51
C VAL A 332 -17.21 5.23 9.81
N ALA A 333 -18.04 6.29 9.78
CA ALA A 333 -18.79 6.72 10.95
C ALA A 333 -19.80 5.65 11.42
N LYS A 334 -20.49 4.97 10.50
CA LYS A 334 -21.38 3.83 10.83
C LYS A 334 -20.60 2.65 11.41
N TRP A 335 -19.42 2.35 10.85
CA TRP A 335 -18.55 1.31 11.38
C TRP A 335 -18.12 1.62 12.82
N HIS A 336 -17.67 2.85 13.11
CA HIS A 336 -17.34 3.28 14.47
C HIS A 336 -18.54 3.13 15.42
N ALA A 337 -19.73 3.55 14.99
CA ALA A 337 -20.96 3.40 15.80
C ALA A 337 -21.31 1.93 16.07
N ALA A 338 -21.11 1.04 15.09
CA ALA A 338 -21.39 -0.39 15.24
C ALA A 338 -20.39 -1.11 16.16
N THR A 339 -19.13 -0.66 16.17
CA THR A 339 -18.03 -1.32 16.90
C THR A 339 -17.65 -0.65 18.22
N ASN A 340 -18.23 0.52 18.54
CA ASN A 340 -17.87 1.36 19.70
C ASN A 340 -16.36 1.69 19.76
N SER A 341 -15.73 1.91 18.60
CA SER A 341 -14.30 2.16 18.47
C SER A 341 -14.00 3.57 17.96
#